data_4fc7694e1ea8f33a7495a9ca13cddd94
#
_entry.id   4fc7694e1ea8f33a7495a9ca13cddd94
#
_cell.length_a   1.000
_cell.length_b   1.000
_cell.length_c   1.000
_cell.angle_alpha   90.00
_cell.angle_beta   90.00
_cell.angle_gamma   90.00
#
_symmetry.space_group_name_H-M   'P 1'
#
loop_
_entity.id
_entity.type
_entity.pdbx_description
1 polymer ?
#
loop_
_entity_poly.entity_id
_entity_poly.type
_entity_poly.pdbx_seq_one_letter_code
_entity_poly.pdbx_strand_id
1 'polypeptide(L)'
;MKKMILSLSLAVAAVLFAGCVSVETVKGANLNRQSISNTGTTIAHVNVQNSGIYLFTIPLFSGSTSSVGDIAVLKDTVNVQSVVPVLMNESKKLGGKAVYDVASQYSEFGFIFVSRSINVSGNVVR
;
A
#
# COMPACT_ATOMS: atom_id res chain seq x y z
N MET A 1 -32.68 -4.44 21.49
CA MET A 1 -32.09 -3.17 21.06
C MET A 1 -30.61 -3.02 21.44
N LYS A 2 -30.19 -3.10 22.71
CA LYS A 2 -28.77 -2.96 23.10
C LYS A 2 -27.81 -3.92 22.37
N LYS A 3 -28.18 -5.18 22.17
CA LYS A 3 -27.36 -6.18 21.45
C LYS A 3 -27.22 -5.85 19.95
N MET A 4 -28.27 -5.30 19.34
CA MET A 4 -28.26 -4.88 17.93
C MET A 4 -27.38 -3.64 17.71
N ILE A 5 -27.43 -2.68 18.65
CA ILE A 5 -26.59 -1.48 18.59
C ILE A 5 -25.11 -1.86 18.76
N LEU A 6 -24.80 -2.80 19.67
CA LEU A 6 -23.44 -3.28 19.90
C LEU A 6 -22.88 -4.03 18.67
N SER A 7 -23.70 -4.87 18.01
CA SER A 7 -23.28 -5.58 16.80
C SER A 7 -23.10 -4.62 15.62
N LEU A 8 -23.95 -3.61 15.50
CA LEU A 8 -23.82 -2.60 14.44
C LEU A 8 -22.59 -1.71 14.65
N SER A 9 -22.29 -1.30 15.90
CA SER A 9 -21.10 -0.51 16.20
C SER A 9 -19.82 -1.30 15.97
N LEU A 10 -19.80 -2.59 16.25
CA LEU A 10 -18.65 -3.46 15.99
C LEU A 10 -18.44 -3.66 14.49
N ALA A 11 -19.52 -3.82 13.71
CA ALA A 11 -19.43 -3.91 12.25
C ALA A 11 -18.91 -2.62 11.60
N VAL A 12 -19.40 -1.46 12.07
CA VAL A 12 -18.91 -0.14 11.58
C VAL A 12 -17.45 0.08 11.95
N ALA A 13 -17.03 -0.28 13.16
CA ALA A 13 -15.63 -0.21 13.57
C ALA A 13 -14.74 -1.11 12.71
N ALA A 14 -15.18 -2.33 12.38
CA ALA A 14 -14.42 -3.25 11.52
C ALA A 14 -14.21 -2.69 10.10
N VAL A 15 -15.22 -2.01 9.54
CA VAL A 15 -15.10 -1.38 8.21
C VAL A 15 -14.13 -0.20 8.22
N LEU A 16 -14.07 0.57 9.30
CA LEU A 16 -13.16 1.72 9.43
C LEU A 16 -11.68 1.31 9.54
N PHE A 17 -11.41 0.07 9.95
CA PHE A 17 -10.06 -0.48 10.09
C PHE A 17 -9.66 -1.45 8.98
N ALA A 18 -10.49 -1.61 7.95
CA ALA A 18 -10.14 -2.45 6.81
C ALA A 18 -8.86 -1.94 6.14
N GLY A 19 -7.94 -2.85 5.86
CA GLY A 19 -6.73 -2.54 5.12
C GLY A 19 -7.06 -2.06 3.71
N CYS A 20 -6.28 -1.12 3.19
CA CYS A 20 -6.42 -0.66 1.81
C CYS A 20 -5.05 -0.51 1.14
N VAL A 21 -5.04 -0.64 -0.18
CA VAL A 21 -3.91 -0.25 -1.02
C VAL A 21 -4.16 1.16 -1.53
N SER A 22 -3.17 2.03 -1.38
CA SER A 22 -3.17 3.36 -1.97
C SER A 22 -1.94 3.56 -2.85
N VAL A 23 -2.08 4.33 -3.90
CA VAL A 23 -0.99 4.71 -4.81
C VAL A 23 -0.94 6.23 -4.88
N GLU A 24 0.24 6.77 -4.63
CA GLU A 24 0.54 8.18 -4.78
C GLU A 24 1.59 8.35 -5.87
N THR A 25 1.38 9.30 -6.77
CA THR A 25 2.28 9.57 -7.89
C THR A 25 2.62 11.04 -7.94
N VAL A 26 3.91 11.35 -7.89
CA VAL A 26 4.45 12.69 -8.13
C VAL A 26 5.13 12.69 -9.49
N LYS A 27 4.59 13.44 -10.45
CA LYS A 27 5.15 13.55 -11.80
C LYS A 27 6.32 14.53 -11.82
N GLY A 28 7.34 14.20 -12.62
CA GLY A 28 8.53 15.02 -12.81
C GLY A 28 9.80 14.41 -12.22
N ALA A 29 10.91 15.06 -12.50
CA ALA A 29 12.25 14.59 -12.10
C ALA A 29 12.69 15.14 -10.73
N ASN A 30 11.88 15.98 -10.10
CA ASN A 30 12.22 16.62 -8.84
C ASN A 30 11.13 16.42 -7.81
N LEU A 31 11.48 16.07 -6.61
CA LEU A 31 10.63 16.07 -5.44
C LEU A 31 11.11 17.19 -4.53
N ASN A 32 10.22 18.15 -4.25
CA ASN A 32 10.54 19.30 -3.38
C ASN A 32 11.84 20.03 -3.79
N ARG A 33 12.05 20.24 -5.09
CA ARG A 33 13.23 20.86 -5.73
C ARG A 33 14.52 20.04 -5.63
N GLN A 34 14.46 18.80 -5.18
CA GLN A 34 15.60 17.88 -5.16
C GLN A 34 15.49 16.89 -6.32
N SER A 35 16.62 16.53 -6.92
CA SER A 35 16.63 15.47 -7.92
C SER A 35 16.24 14.15 -7.28
N ILE A 36 15.28 13.44 -7.89
CA ILE A 36 14.75 12.18 -7.37
C ILE A 36 15.65 11.01 -7.76
N SER A 37 16.31 11.08 -8.92
CA SER A 37 17.19 10.03 -9.42
C SER A 37 18.26 10.60 -10.35
N ASN A 38 19.44 9.99 -10.31
CA ASN A 38 20.55 10.28 -11.22
C ASN A 38 20.62 9.29 -12.39
N THR A 39 19.71 8.32 -12.45
CA THR A 39 19.73 7.24 -13.43
C THR A 39 18.62 7.41 -14.45
N GLY A 40 18.97 7.71 -15.69
CA GLY A 40 18.01 7.94 -16.78
C GLY A 40 17.18 9.21 -16.61
N THR A 41 16.14 9.35 -17.43
CA THR A 41 15.19 10.45 -17.36
C THR A 41 14.03 10.06 -16.42
N THR A 42 14.06 10.57 -15.20
CA THR A 42 12.98 10.38 -14.24
C THR A 42 11.73 11.15 -14.70
N ILE A 43 10.61 10.45 -14.80
CA ILE A 43 9.32 11.01 -15.21
C ILE A 43 8.32 11.10 -14.06
N ALA A 44 8.47 10.27 -13.03
CA ALA A 44 7.61 10.27 -11.86
C ALA A 44 8.28 9.60 -10.67
N HIS A 45 7.84 9.94 -9.47
CA HIS A 45 8.04 9.16 -8.24
C HIS A 45 6.72 8.50 -7.87
N VAL A 46 6.74 7.20 -7.63
CA VAL A 46 5.54 6.43 -7.27
C VAL A 46 5.73 5.82 -5.88
N ASN A 47 4.72 5.96 -5.05
CA ASN A 47 4.65 5.43 -3.72
C ASN A 47 3.40 4.57 -3.59
N VAL A 48 3.56 3.32 -3.20
CA VAL A 48 2.46 2.36 -2.99
C VAL A 48 2.45 1.94 -1.53
N GLN A 49 1.35 2.20 -0.86
CA GLN A 49 1.13 1.76 0.51
C GLN A 49 0.06 0.68 0.54
N ASN A 50 0.31 -0.38 1.29
CA ASN A 50 -0.67 -1.40 1.61
C ASN A 50 -0.74 -1.61 3.12
N SER A 51 -1.94 -1.79 3.65
CA SER A 51 -2.16 -2.01 5.07
C SER A 51 -3.15 -3.14 5.31
N GLY A 52 -3.09 -3.72 6.50
CA GLY A 52 -3.98 -4.81 6.89
C GLY A 52 -4.12 -4.95 8.40
N ILE A 53 -5.14 -5.69 8.80
CA ILE A 53 -5.42 -6.05 10.19
C ILE A 53 -5.27 -7.56 10.34
N TYR A 54 -4.55 -7.95 11.37
CA TYR A 54 -4.23 -9.32 11.71
C TYR A 54 -4.74 -9.64 13.11
N LEU A 55 -5.15 -10.88 13.32
CA LEU A 55 -5.32 -11.47 14.64
C LEU A 55 -4.04 -12.24 14.95
N PHE A 56 -3.19 -11.69 15.80
CA PHE A 56 -1.80 -12.13 15.98
C PHE A 56 -1.05 -12.13 14.63
N THR A 57 -0.90 -13.28 14.00
CA THR A 57 -0.23 -13.46 12.70
C THR A 57 -1.20 -13.81 11.56
N ILE A 58 -2.47 -14.06 11.87
CA ILE A 58 -3.48 -14.45 10.89
C ILE A 58 -4.06 -13.20 10.23
N PRO A 59 -3.92 -13.04 8.91
CA PRO A 59 -4.50 -11.90 8.21
C PRO A 59 -6.03 -11.99 8.24
N LEU A 60 -6.69 -10.98 8.80
CA LEU A 60 -8.15 -10.87 8.74
C LEU A 60 -8.57 -10.10 7.50
N PHE A 61 -8.00 -8.92 7.33
CA PHE A 61 -8.26 -8.02 6.21
C PHE A 61 -6.96 -7.36 5.78
N SER A 62 -6.73 -7.25 4.48
CA SER A 62 -5.63 -6.49 3.91
C SER A 62 -6.09 -5.82 2.60
N GLY A 63 -5.34 -4.83 2.13
CA GLY A 63 -5.63 -4.23 0.84
C GLY A 63 -5.37 -5.20 -0.31
N SER A 64 -6.24 -5.26 -1.29
CA SER A 64 -6.05 -6.09 -2.48
C SER A 64 -5.00 -5.49 -3.41
N THR A 65 -3.99 -6.28 -3.77
CA THR A 65 -2.96 -5.87 -4.73
C THR A 65 -3.33 -6.18 -6.19
N SER A 66 -4.43 -6.90 -6.40
CA SER A 66 -4.99 -7.13 -7.73
C SER A 66 -5.92 -5.99 -8.19
N SER A 67 -6.52 -5.28 -7.24
CA SER A 67 -7.47 -4.19 -7.50
C SER A 67 -7.27 -3.12 -6.43
N VAL A 68 -6.71 -1.98 -6.81
CA VAL A 68 -6.46 -0.86 -5.87
C VAL A 68 -7.79 -0.34 -5.33
N GLY A 69 -7.91 -0.26 -4.00
CA GLY A 69 -9.13 0.15 -3.31
C GLY A 69 -10.01 -1.01 -2.82
N ASP A 70 -9.75 -2.24 -3.25
CA ASP A 70 -10.46 -3.42 -2.77
C ASP A 70 -9.79 -4.03 -1.53
N ILE A 71 -10.53 -4.90 -0.84
CA ILE A 71 -10.09 -5.60 0.36
C ILE A 71 -9.88 -7.08 0.04
N ALA A 72 -8.77 -7.63 0.49
CA ALA A 72 -8.52 -9.06 0.52
C ALA A 72 -8.83 -9.60 1.93
N VAL A 73 -9.59 -10.68 2.00
CA VAL A 73 -9.98 -11.34 3.25
C VAL A 73 -9.15 -12.61 3.43
N LEU A 74 -8.62 -12.82 4.63
CA LEU A 74 -7.80 -13.99 5.00
C LEU A 74 -6.59 -14.21 4.08
N LYS A 75 -6.08 -13.14 3.48
CA LYS A 75 -4.93 -13.18 2.58
C LYS A 75 -3.90 -12.15 3.03
N ASP A 76 -2.65 -12.59 3.17
CA ASP A 76 -1.53 -11.69 3.47
C ASP A 76 -1.00 -11.05 2.19
N THR A 77 -1.29 -9.77 2.03
CA THR A 77 -0.80 -8.94 0.93
C THR A 77 0.08 -7.78 1.42
N VAL A 78 0.31 -7.68 2.74
CA VAL A 78 1.11 -6.62 3.35
C VAL A 78 2.59 -7.04 3.38
N ASN A 79 3.14 -7.26 2.18
CA ASN A 79 4.54 -7.62 1.99
C ASN A 79 5.08 -7.03 0.69
N VAL A 80 6.41 -6.94 0.57
CA VAL A 80 7.10 -6.37 -0.60
C VAL A 80 6.73 -7.09 -1.89
N GLN A 81 6.68 -8.43 -1.87
CA GLN A 81 6.40 -9.23 -3.07
C GLN A 81 5.01 -8.96 -3.64
N SER A 82 4.04 -8.69 -2.78
CA SER A 82 2.66 -8.37 -3.19
C SER A 82 2.52 -6.92 -3.69
N VAL A 83 3.29 -5.99 -3.15
CA VAL A 83 3.17 -4.55 -3.45
C VAL A 83 4.01 -4.12 -4.66
N VAL A 84 5.18 -4.73 -4.88
CA VAL A 84 6.05 -4.40 -6.04
C VAL A 84 5.34 -4.53 -7.39
N PRO A 85 4.52 -5.56 -7.67
CA PRO A 85 3.75 -5.62 -8.90
C PRO A 85 2.81 -4.44 -9.12
N VAL A 86 2.22 -3.90 -8.03
CA VAL A 86 1.36 -2.69 -8.11
C VAL A 86 2.20 -1.49 -8.53
N LEU A 87 3.37 -1.29 -7.92
CA LEU A 87 4.33 -0.25 -8.28
C LEU A 87 4.75 -0.35 -9.76
N MET A 88 5.07 -1.57 -10.22
CA MET A 88 5.46 -1.81 -11.61
C MET A 88 4.33 -1.56 -12.61
N ASN A 89 3.10 -1.93 -12.24
CA ASN A 89 1.93 -1.67 -13.08
C ASN A 89 1.66 -0.16 -13.21
N GLU A 90 1.79 0.58 -12.11
CA GLU A 90 1.63 2.03 -12.14
C GLU A 90 2.73 2.70 -12.97
N SER A 91 3.98 2.24 -12.83
CA SER A 91 5.09 2.69 -13.68
C SER A 91 4.80 2.50 -15.17
N LYS A 92 4.26 1.35 -15.57
CA LYS A 92 3.87 1.09 -16.96
C LYS A 92 2.77 2.01 -17.45
N LYS A 93 1.75 2.30 -16.63
CA LYS A 93 0.68 3.26 -16.97
C LYS A 93 1.22 4.66 -17.22
N LEU A 94 2.29 5.05 -16.52
CA LEU A 94 2.98 6.33 -16.70
C LEU A 94 3.93 6.35 -17.91
N GLY A 95 4.08 5.24 -18.62
CA GLY A 95 5.00 5.11 -19.75
C GLY A 95 6.46 4.90 -19.35
N GLY A 96 6.70 4.44 -18.13
CA GLY A 96 8.02 4.09 -17.63
C GLY A 96 8.53 2.77 -18.20
N LYS A 97 9.84 2.67 -18.42
CA LYS A 97 10.54 1.45 -18.84
C LYS A 97 11.16 0.71 -17.65
N ALA A 98 11.54 1.44 -16.60
CA ALA A 98 12.14 0.88 -15.41
C ALA A 98 11.78 1.70 -14.17
N VAL A 99 11.97 1.10 -12.99
CA VAL A 99 11.86 1.77 -11.70
C VAL A 99 13.19 1.61 -10.99
N TYR A 100 13.76 2.72 -10.53
CA TYR A 100 15.00 2.80 -9.78
C TYR A 100 14.79 3.30 -8.37
N ASP A 101 15.82 3.17 -7.53
CA ASP A 101 15.84 3.64 -6.15
C ASP A 101 14.64 3.12 -5.35
N VAL A 102 14.34 1.84 -5.53
CA VAL A 102 13.21 1.21 -4.83
C VAL A 102 13.54 1.09 -3.36
N ALA A 103 12.71 1.71 -2.54
CA ALA A 103 12.78 1.65 -1.09
C ALA A 103 11.51 1.04 -0.51
N SER A 104 11.63 0.34 0.60
CA SER A 104 10.49 -0.22 1.32
C SER A 104 10.58 0.10 2.81
N GLN A 105 9.43 0.40 3.40
CA GLN A 105 9.28 0.62 4.82
C GLN A 105 8.12 -0.23 5.35
N TYR A 106 8.37 -0.99 6.39
CA TYR A 106 7.38 -1.82 7.06
C TYR A 106 7.12 -1.25 8.45
N SER A 107 5.87 -1.24 8.86
CA SER A 107 5.49 -0.89 10.23
C SER A 107 4.43 -1.84 10.76
N GLU A 108 4.49 -2.11 12.06
CA GLU A 108 3.58 -2.98 12.77
C GLU A 108 3.24 -2.36 14.12
N PHE A 109 1.96 -2.39 14.48
CA PHE A 109 1.47 -1.88 15.75
C PHE A 109 0.32 -2.75 16.27
N GLY A 110 0.34 -3.06 17.55
CA GLY A 110 -0.69 -3.83 18.24
C GLY A 110 -0.15 -5.11 18.87
N PHE A 111 -1.02 -5.87 19.55
CA PHE A 111 -0.65 -7.12 20.24
C PHE A 111 -1.58 -8.28 19.84
N ILE A 112 -2.89 -8.19 20.13
CA ILE A 112 -3.88 -9.21 19.75
C ILE A 112 -4.38 -8.88 18.33
N PHE A 113 -4.85 -7.65 18.14
CA PHE A 113 -5.14 -7.10 16.82
C PHE A 113 -3.93 -6.27 16.39
N VAL A 114 -3.30 -6.72 15.33
CA VAL A 114 -2.07 -6.13 14.81
C VAL A 114 -2.39 -5.41 13.51
N SER A 115 -2.13 -4.13 13.47
CA SER A 115 -2.13 -3.35 12.24
C SER A 115 -0.76 -3.42 11.61
N ARG A 116 -0.69 -3.87 10.37
CA ARG A 116 0.54 -3.91 9.57
C ARG A 116 0.41 -3.00 8.38
N SER A 117 1.48 -2.32 8.04
CA SER A 117 1.55 -1.55 6.81
C SER A 117 2.91 -1.71 6.15
N ILE A 118 2.89 -1.71 4.83
CA ILE A 118 4.09 -1.66 4.01
C ILE A 118 3.95 -0.53 3.00
N ASN A 119 5.03 0.19 2.85
CA ASN A 119 5.17 1.27 1.90
C ASN A 119 6.33 0.93 0.97
N VAL A 120 6.10 0.97 -0.34
CA VAL A 120 7.14 0.75 -1.36
C VAL A 120 7.12 1.92 -2.32
N SER A 121 8.26 2.56 -2.49
CA SER A 121 8.39 3.70 -3.40
C SER A 121 9.52 3.48 -4.39
N GLY A 122 9.47 4.20 -5.52
CA GLY A 122 10.52 4.15 -6.53
C GLY A 122 10.39 5.25 -7.57
N ASN A 123 11.48 5.48 -8.29
CA ASN A 123 11.59 6.48 -9.34
C ASN A 123 11.37 5.83 -10.70
N VAL A 124 10.31 6.27 -11.39
CA VAL A 124 9.95 5.80 -12.73
C VAL A 124 10.78 6.54 -13.76
N VAL A 125 11.49 5.81 -14.60
CA VAL A 125 12.33 6.36 -15.67
C VAL A 125 11.88 5.85 -17.04
N ARG A 126 12.19 6.69 -18.04
CA ARG A 126 11.92 6.39 -19.45
C ARG A 126 13.18 6.00 -20.18
#